data_8d773760d8a7410751222d812d51fecf
#
_entry.id   8d773760d8a7410751222d812d51fecf
#
_cell.length_a   1.000
_cell.length_b   1.000
_cell.length_c   1.000
_cell.angle_alpha   90.00
_cell.angle_beta   90.00
_cell.angle_gamma   90.00
#
_symmetry.space_group_name_H-M   'P 1'
#
loop_
_entity.id
_entity.type
_entity.pdbx_description
1 polymer ?
#
loop_
_entity_poly.entity_id
_entity_poly.type
_entity_poly.pdbx_seq_one_letter_code
_entity_poly.pdbx_strand_id
1 'polypeptide(L)'
;MKFLNIIVFFSLLLVFSCKNDAVNLSELTKISSEIKKEMAPDSRVELFDITFKNNYKMIVLSGKTTSKMALQMLIDSLKKRNISIENKVRVLPDTAVGNQQFAIAKNSVINIRSDAKHSAELGTQALLGMSLKVLDKEGDFYQIQTPDKYISWVDKGGIVRMTKTEFDAWNTSKKVIFTDIFGFIYKEKSVENGIVSDISLGGIIQYINQDDNFYTVKMPDNSVGFLKKNESISYENWLQTVTPSEENIEVFAKKMEGFPYLWGGTSAKGMDCSGFTKMVYLMNGFVIPRDASQQINAGKTVDENGTFSDLQKGDLLFFGKKATENSKQKVTHVGIWLGNDKQEFIHASGNVHISSMDSTQPHFDELNKNRYLGSKRYLGEKDAQIVDLKTTIGLKE
;
A
#
# COMPACT_ATOMS: atom_id res chain seq x y z
N MET A 1 -85.96 -55.14 7.71
CA MET A 1 -84.83 -54.72 6.90
C MET A 1 -84.28 -53.40 7.47
N LYS A 2 -83.13 -53.45 8.16
CA LYS A 2 -82.49 -52.28 8.76
C LYS A 2 -81.31 -51.91 7.86
N PHE A 3 -81.33 -50.74 7.27
CA PHE A 3 -80.20 -50.14 6.51
C PHE A 3 -79.21 -49.57 7.50
N LEU A 4 -77.96 -50.03 7.43
CA LEU A 4 -76.86 -49.53 8.21
C LEU A 4 -76.06 -48.48 7.35
N ASN A 5 -76.11 -47.19 7.71
CA ASN A 5 -75.38 -46.18 7.07
C ASN A 5 -73.93 -46.16 7.66
N ILE A 6 -72.93 -46.47 6.81
CA ILE A 6 -71.53 -46.36 7.13
C ILE A 6 -71.09 -44.98 6.66
N ILE A 7 -70.77 -44.08 7.63
CA ILE A 7 -70.11 -42.73 7.34
C ILE A 7 -68.59 -42.99 7.31
N VAL A 8 -68.02 -42.92 6.13
CA VAL A 8 -66.53 -42.89 5.91
C VAL A 8 -66.00 -41.50 6.17
N PHE A 9 -65.27 -41.34 7.28
CA PHE A 9 -64.57 -40.13 7.62
C PHE A 9 -63.25 -40.09 6.84
N PHE A 10 -63.20 -39.27 5.77
CA PHE A 10 -61.99 -39.00 4.96
C PHE A 10 -61.13 -37.93 5.68
N SER A 11 -60.16 -38.37 6.51
CA SER A 11 -59.22 -37.48 7.16
C SER A 11 -58.19 -36.97 6.13
N LEU A 12 -58.31 -35.73 5.74
CA LEU A 12 -57.37 -35.04 4.85
C LEU A 12 -56.09 -34.71 5.63
N LEU A 13 -55.06 -35.56 5.52
CA LEU A 13 -53.73 -35.28 6.00
C LEU A 13 -53.11 -34.19 5.14
N LEU A 14 -53.16 -32.93 5.61
CA LEU A 14 -52.37 -31.85 5.09
C LEU A 14 -50.89 -32.10 5.40
N VAL A 15 -50.18 -32.67 4.45
CA VAL A 15 -48.70 -32.75 4.49
C VAL A 15 -48.18 -31.37 4.23
N PHE A 16 -47.86 -30.61 5.29
CA PHE A 16 -47.03 -29.41 5.16
C PHE A 16 -45.63 -29.86 4.74
N SER A 17 -45.39 -29.92 3.44
CA SER A 17 -44.05 -30.00 2.89
C SER A 17 -43.31 -28.70 3.23
N CYS A 18 -42.57 -28.67 4.33
CA CYS A 18 -41.56 -27.66 4.52
C CYS A 18 -40.56 -27.83 3.37
N LYS A 19 -40.69 -27.05 2.31
CA LYS A 19 -39.60 -26.81 1.38
C LYS A 19 -38.47 -26.19 2.19
N ASN A 20 -37.50 -26.99 2.58
CA ASN A 20 -36.18 -26.51 2.94
C ASN A 20 -35.56 -25.99 1.65
N ASP A 21 -35.87 -24.77 1.27
CA ASP A 21 -35.15 -24.09 0.20
C ASP A 21 -33.72 -23.94 0.69
N ALA A 22 -32.83 -24.77 0.17
CA ALA A 22 -31.38 -24.65 0.46
C ALA A 22 -30.94 -23.25 0.07
N VAL A 23 -30.35 -22.52 1.04
CA VAL A 23 -29.88 -21.16 0.82
C VAL A 23 -28.94 -21.15 -0.38
N ASN A 24 -29.23 -20.30 -1.36
CA ASN A 24 -28.46 -20.21 -2.58
C ASN A 24 -27.13 -19.48 -2.31
N LEU A 25 -26.01 -20.24 -2.27
CA LEU A 25 -24.69 -19.67 -2.02
C LEU A 25 -24.27 -18.65 -3.08
N SER A 26 -24.77 -18.73 -4.31
CA SER A 26 -24.45 -17.74 -5.34
C SER A 26 -25.06 -16.37 -5.04
N GLU A 27 -26.25 -16.34 -4.43
CA GLU A 27 -26.86 -15.10 -3.96
C GLU A 27 -26.05 -14.45 -2.82
N LEU A 28 -25.59 -15.28 -1.86
CA LEU A 28 -24.73 -14.80 -0.77
C LEU A 28 -23.41 -14.23 -1.28
N THR A 29 -22.82 -14.91 -2.24
CA THR A 29 -21.59 -14.42 -2.90
C THR A 29 -21.83 -13.10 -3.61
N LYS A 30 -23.00 -12.92 -4.24
CA LYS A 30 -23.36 -11.65 -4.88
C LYS A 30 -23.49 -10.52 -3.86
N ILE A 31 -24.22 -10.73 -2.76
CA ILE A 31 -24.35 -9.76 -1.67
C ILE A 31 -22.97 -9.38 -1.11
N SER A 32 -22.12 -10.38 -0.83
CA SER A 32 -20.75 -10.14 -0.34
C SER A 32 -19.92 -9.32 -1.35
N SER A 33 -20.07 -9.61 -2.64
CA SER A 33 -19.35 -8.89 -3.71
C SER A 33 -19.81 -7.44 -3.85
N GLU A 34 -21.10 -7.17 -3.65
CA GLU A 34 -21.64 -5.81 -3.65
C GLU A 34 -21.07 -5.00 -2.48
N ILE A 35 -21.07 -5.59 -1.26
CA ILE A 35 -20.47 -4.95 -0.09
C ILE A 35 -18.95 -4.75 -0.28
N LYS A 36 -18.24 -5.75 -0.82
CA LYS A 36 -16.82 -5.64 -1.14
C LYS A 36 -16.55 -4.47 -2.10
N LYS A 37 -17.38 -4.34 -3.13
CA LYS A 37 -17.24 -3.26 -4.13
C LYS A 37 -17.42 -1.87 -3.51
N GLU A 38 -18.28 -1.73 -2.52
CA GLU A 38 -18.55 -0.47 -1.82
C GLU A 38 -17.51 -0.16 -0.75
N MET A 39 -17.18 -1.14 0.11
CA MET A 39 -16.43 -0.94 1.35
C MET A 39 -14.96 -1.32 1.27
N ALA A 40 -14.57 -2.23 0.36
CA ALA A 40 -13.21 -2.72 0.19
C ALA A 40 -12.91 -2.99 -1.29
N PRO A 41 -13.02 -1.97 -2.17
CA PRO A 41 -12.90 -2.14 -3.63
C PRO A 41 -11.50 -2.53 -4.09
N ASP A 42 -10.48 -2.20 -3.30
CA ASP A 42 -9.07 -2.52 -3.56
C ASP A 42 -8.50 -3.42 -2.46
N SER A 43 -8.35 -4.70 -2.76
CA SER A 43 -7.84 -5.71 -1.82
C SER A 43 -6.37 -5.51 -1.43
N ARG A 44 -5.64 -4.62 -2.13
CA ARG A 44 -4.26 -4.25 -1.77
C ARG A 44 -4.19 -3.35 -0.54
N VAL A 45 -5.29 -2.66 -0.19
CA VAL A 45 -5.34 -1.69 0.92
C VAL A 45 -6.38 -2.04 1.97
N GLU A 46 -7.41 -2.82 1.61
CA GLU A 46 -8.44 -3.30 2.53
C GLU A 46 -8.89 -4.70 2.16
N LEU A 47 -8.80 -5.63 3.10
CA LEU A 47 -9.17 -7.02 2.87
C LEU A 47 -10.65 -7.27 3.22
N PHE A 48 -11.35 -7.94 2.31
CA PHE A 48 -12.69 -8.48 2.54
C PHE A 48 -12.85 -9.78 1.74
N ASP A 49 -12.28 -10.87 2.27
CA ASP A 49 -12.27 -12.18 1.63
C ASP A 49 -13.09 -13.15 2.45
N ILE A 50 -14.38 -13.27 2.10
CA ILE A 50 -15.35 -14.07 2.84
C ILE A 50 -15.91 -15.15 1.92
N THR A 51 -15.96 -16.37 2.44
CA THR A 51 -16.52 -17.55 1.80
C THR A 51 -17.70 -18.10 2.59
N PHE A 52 -18.59 -18.80 1.90
CA PHE A 52 -19.82 -19.35 2.45
C PHE A 52 -19.84 -20.87 2.27
N LYS A 53 -20.24 -21.59 3.32
CA LYS A 53 -20.45 -23.04 3.28
C LYS A 53 -21.77 -23.39 3.95
N ASN A 54 -22.57 -24.22 3.27
CA ASN A 54 -23.77 -24.82 3.88
C ASN A 54 -23.36 -25.83 4.97
N ASN A 55 -23.93 -25.69 6.15
CA ASN A 55 -23.83 -26.65 7.25
C ASN A 55 -25.22 -26.91 7.83
N TYR A 56 -25.92 -27.88 7.26
CA TYR A 56 -27.31 -28.22 7.61
C TYR A 56 -28.26 -27.02 7.52
N LYS A 57 -28.61 -26.41 8.66
CA LYS A 57 -29.58 -25.30 8.77
C LYS A 57 -28.90 -23.91 8.86
N MET A 58 -27.59 -23.86 8.79
CA MET A 58 -26.81 -22.64 8.97
C MET A 58 -25.84 -22.42 7.82
N ILE A 59 -25.53 -21.18 7.56
CA ILE A 59 -24.42 -20.77 6.66
C ILE A 59 -23.21 -20.45 7.52
N VAL A 60 -22.10 -21.14 7.28
CA VAL A 60 -20.80 -20.83 7.89
C VAL A 60 -20.13 -19.78 7.04
N LEU A 61 -19.82 -18.62 7.64
CA LEU A 61 -18.98 -17.58 7.07
C LEU A 61 -17.54 -17.85 7.51
N SER A 62 -16.61 -17.88 6.57
CA SER A 62 -15.18 -18.06 6.83
C SER A 62 -14.35 -17.10 6.00
N GLY A 63 -13.07 -16.91 6.39
CA GLY A 63 -12.17 -16.02 5.70
C GLY A 63 -11.62 -14.91 6.60
N LYS A 64 -11.23 -13.77 6.01
CA LYS A 64 -10.63 -12.66 6.76
C LYS A 64 -11.01 -11.29 6.20
N THR A 65 -11.02 -10.29 7.07
CA THR A 65 -11.29 -8.90 6.71
C THR A 65 -10.54 -7.92 7.62
N THR A 66 -10.15 -6.76 7.07
CA THR A 66 -9.70 -5.61 7.85
C THR A 66 -10.87 -4.68 8.19
N SER A 67 -12.00 -4.79 7.49
CA SER A 67 -13.18 -3.94 7.67
C SER A 67 -14.23 -4.60 8.56
N LYS A 68 -14.26 -4.21 9.84
CA LYS A 68 -15.33 -4.60 10.78
C LYS A 68 -16.72 -4.15 10.29
N MET A 69 -16.76 -2.96 9.67
CA MET A 69 -18.01 -2.38 9.18
C MET A 69 -18.58 -3.18 8.01
N ALA A 70 -17.76 -3.54 7.02
CA ALA A 70 -18.19 -4.38 5.90
C ALA A 70 -18.69 -5.78 6.37
N LEU A 71 -18.01 -6.40 7.35
CA LEU A 71 -18.47 -7.64 7.96
C LEU A 71 -19.82 -7.48 8.65
N GLN A 72 -20.00 -6.41 9.42
CA GLN A 72 -21.28 -6.15 10.08
C GLN A 72 -22.41 -5.93 9.08
N MET A 73 -22.17 -5.16 8.02
CA MET A 73 -23.14 -4.96 6.92
C MET A 73 -23.57 -6.29 6.28
N LEU A 74 -22.60 -7.21 6.05
CA LEU A 74 -22.89 -8.54 5.53
C LEU A 74 -23.76 -9.34 6.51
N ILE A 75 -23.39 -9.40 7.78
CA ILE A 75 -24.15 -10.10 8.82
C ILE A 75 -25.58 -9.57 8.91
N ASP A 76 -25.77 -8.26 8.92
CA ASP A 76 -27.09 -7.65 9.02
C ASP A 76 -27.94 -7.90 7.76
N SER A 77 -27.30 -7.89 6.58
CA SER A 77 -27.97 -8.24 5.33
C SER A 77 -28.49 -9.69 5.31
N LEU A 78 -27.71 -10.64 5.87
CA LEU A 78 -28.11 -12.04 5.97
C LEU A 78 -29.20 -12.24 7.02
N LYS A 79 -29.11 -11.58 8.18
CA LYS A 79 -30.14 -11.61 9.22
C LYS A 79 -31.48 -11.08 8.73
N LYS A 80 -31.51 -9.96 7.98
CA LYS A 80 -32.74 -9.43 7.36
C LYS A 80 -33.45 -10.41 6.43
N ARG A 81 -32.73 -11.38 5.89
CA ARG A 81 -33.24 -12.49 5.05
C ARG A 81 -33.59 -13.76 5.84
N ASN A 82 -33.58 -13.68 7.18
CA ASN A 82 -33.78 -14.80 8.08
C ASN A 82 -32.81 -15.99 7.86
N ILE A 83 -31.58 -15.69 7.41
CA ILE A 83 -30.54 -16.69 7.21
C ILE A 83 -29.79 -16.88 8.53
N SER A 84 -29.84 -18.12 9.06
CA SER A 84 -29.03 -18.48 10.22
C SER A 84 -27.57 -18.61 9.83
N ILE A 85 -26.68 -17.96 10.59
CA ILE A 85 -25.25 -17.91 10.30
C ILE A 85 -24.39 -18.37 11.49
N GLU A 86 -23.27 -19.01 11.18
CA GLU A 86 -22.13 -19.21 12.08
C GLU A 86 -20.96 -18.35 11.54
N ASN A 87 -20.56 -17.34 12.30
CA ASN A 87 -19.49 -16.44 11.89
C ASN A 87 -18.13 -16.93 12.39
N LYS A 88 -17.27 -17.38 11.46
CA LYS A 88 -15.87 -17.77 11.66
C LYS A 88 -14.89 -16.84 10.92
N VAL A 89 -15.35 -15.65 10.51
CA VAL A 89 -14.49 -14.68 9.83
C VAL A 89 -13.49 -14.09 10.82
N ARG A 90 -12.22 -14.14 10.47
CA ARG A 90 -11.16 -13.48 11.25
C ARG A 90 -11.13 -11.99 10.93
N VAL A 91 -11.22 -11.16 11.95
CA VAL A 91 -11.07 -9.71 11.82
C VAL A 91 -9.63 -9.36 12.16
N LEU A 92 -8.94 -8.72 11.21
CA LEU A 92 -7.55 -8.34 11.34
C LEU A 92 -7.39 -6.97 12.06
N PRO A 93 -6.39 -6.78 12.92
CA PRO A 93 -5.31 -7.71 13.27
C PRO A 93 -5.82 -8.99 13.95
N ASP A 94 -5.27 -10.14 13.54
CA ASP A 94 -5.65 -11.44 14.11
C ASP A 94 -5.09 -11.62 15.53
N THR A 95 -5.78 -12.43 16.34
CA THR A 95 -5.31 -12.78 17.70
C THR A 95 -3.97 -13.51 17.69
N ALA A 96 -3.62 -14.20 16.59
CA ALA A 96 -2.34 -14.88 16.40
C ALA A 96 -1.13 -13.95 16.42
N VAL A 97 -1.30 -12.64 16.16
CA VAL A 97 -0.20 -11.67 16.28
C VAL A 97 0.00 -11.16 17.71
N GLY A 98 -0.91 -11.50 18.65
CA GLY A 98 -0.83 -11.11 20.06
C GLY A 98 -0.92 -9.58 20.24
N ASN A 99 -0.24 -9.07 21.27
CA ASN A 99 -0.21 -7.64 21.59
C ASN A 99 0.80 -6.81 20.79
N GLN A 100 1.66 -7.46 19.98
CA GLN A 100 2.64 -6.78 19.12
C GLN A 100 2.07 -6.59 17.72
N GLN A 101 1.08 -5.71 17.62
CA GLN A 101 0.34 -5.41 16.37
C GLN A 101 0.98 -4.29 15.54
N PHE A 102 2.16 -3.84 15.93
CA PHE A 102 2.95 -2.85 15.22
C PHE A 102 4.34 -3.39 14.95
N ALA A 103 5.04 -2.80 14.01
CA ALA A 103 6.43 -3.12 13.72
C ALA A 103 7.17 -1.93 13.10
N ILE A 104 8.50 -1.99 13.17
CA ILE A 104 9.38 -1.06 12.46
C ILE A 104 10.27 -1.89 11.53
N ALA A 105 10.43 -1.43 10.29
CA ALA A 105 11.37 -2.00 9.33
C ALA A 105 12.81 -1.82 9.85
N LYS A 106 13.58 -2.91 9.95
CA LYS A 106 14.91 -2.87 10.61
C LYS A 106 16.08 -2.93 9.65
N ASN A 107 15.91 -3.43 8.44
CA ASN A 107 16.97 -3.45 7.43
C ASN A 107 16.86 -2.19 6.56
N SER A 108 17.94 -1.82 5.88
CA SER A 108 17.96 -0.65 4.99
C SER A 108 16.78 -0.61 4.02
N VAL A 109 16.45 -1.77 3.48
CA VAL A 109 15.28 -2.03 2.63
C VAL A 109 14.75 -3.42 2.96
N ILE A 110 13.47 -3.57 3.22
CA ILE A 110 12.79 -4.86 3.39
C ILE A 110 11.88 -5.15 2.21
N ASN A 111 11.87 -6.40 1.78
CA ASN A 111 11.00 -6.86 0.69
C ASN A 111 9.65 -7.30 1.23
N ILE A 112 8.59 -6.75 0.66
CA ILE A 112 7.20 -7.05 1.00
C ILE A 112 6.58 -7.74 -0.21
N ARG A 113 6.08 -8.98 -0.01
CA ARG A 113 5.74 -9.91 -1.08
C ARG A 113 4.25 -10.22 -1.12
N SER A 114 3.78 -10.65 -2.30
CA SER A 114 2.38 -11.00 -2.53
C SER A 114 1.89 -12.17 -1.66
N ASP A 115 2.80 -13.02 -1.17
CA ASP A 115 2.48 -14.22 -0.44
C ASP A 115 3.54 -14.51 0.64
N ALA A 116 3.23 -15.35 1.64
CA ALA A 116 4.07 -15.69 2.79
C ALA A 116 5.21 -16.66 2.43
N LYS A 117 6.01 -16.32 1.40
CA LYS A 117 7.16 -17.11 0.95
C LYS A 117 8.21 -16.26 0.23
N HIS A 118 9.49 -16.65 0.32
CA HIS A 118 10.59 -15.91 -0.30
C HIS A 118 10.53 -15.87 -1.83
N SER A 119 9.93 -16.87 -2.48
CA SER A 119 9.78 -16.95 -3.94
C SER A 119 8.56 -16.21 -4.48
N ALA A 120 7.74 -15.61 -3.61
CA ALA A 120 6.59 -14.83 -4.05
C ALA A 120 7.02 -13.52 -4.71
N GLU A 121 6.15 -13.00 -5.58
CA GLU A 121 6.33 -11.73 -6.27
C GLU A 121 6.58 -10.58 -5.27
N LEU A 122 7.54 -9.71 -5.59
CA LEU A 122 7.76 -8.48 -4.86
C LEU A 122 6.61 -7.51 -5.16
N GLY A 123 5.85 -7.13 -4.14
CA GLY A 123 4.75 -6.18 -4.28
C GLY A 123 5.19 -4.74 -3.98
N THR A 124 5.99 -4.57 -2.92
CA THR A 124 6.54 -3.28 -2.51
C THR A 124 7.76 -3.48 -1.61
N GLN A 125 8.38 -2.38 -1.21
CA GLN A 125 9.46 -2.36 -0.21
C GLN A 125 9.15 -1.35 0.89
N ALA A 126 9.76 -1.53 2.07
CA ALA A 126 9.79 -0.50 3.11
C ALA A 126 11.24 -0.19 3.48
N LEU A 127 11.50 1.08 3.79
CA LEU A 127 12.81 1.59 4.18
C LEU A 127 13.02 1.44 5.69
N LEU A 128 14.29 1.40 6.12
CA LEU A 128 14.67 1.40 7.52
C LEU A 128 13.88 2.45 8.31
N GLY A 129 13.32 2.05 9.43
CA GLY A 129 12.58 2.93 10.33
C GLY A 129 11.12 3.18 9.94
N MET A 130 10.67 2.66 8.79
CA MET A 130 9.27 2.79 8.38
C MET A 130 8.34 2.04 9.35
N SER A 131 7.32 2.72 9.81
CA SER A 131 6.27 2.21 10.68
C SER A 131 5.32 1.28 9.92
N LEU A 132 4.95 0.15 10.52
CA LEU A 132 4.13 -0.89 9.93
C LEU A 132 3.04 -1.36 10.91
N LYS A 133 1.87 -1.70 10.40
CA LYS A 133 0.82 -2.39 11.15
C LYS A 133 0.93 -3.90 10.88
N VAL A 134 0.87 -4.74 11.92
CA VAL A 134 0.94 -6.21 11.77
C VAL A 134 -0.46 -6.76 11.88
N LEU A 135 -0.92 -7.42 10.82
CA LEU A 135 -2.30 -7.86 10.65
C LEU A 135 -2.50 -9.36 10.91
N ASP A 136 -1.60 -10.20 10.39
CA ASP A 136 -1.73 -11.66 10.42
C ASP A 136 -0.33 -12.30 10.47
N LYS A 137 -0.28 -13.61 10.70
CA LYS A 137 0.95 -14.40 10.73
C LYS A 137 0.77 -15.72 10.00
N GLU A 138 1.75 -16.08 9.16
CA GLU A 138 1.83 -17.38 8.50
C GLU A 138 3.30 -17.83 8.46
N GLY A 139 3.60 -18.93 9.18
CA GLY A 139 4.99 -19.40 9.33
C GLY A 139 5.93 -18.33 9.86
N ASP A 140 6.97 -18.04 9.10
CA ASP A 140 7.96 -17.00 9.39
C ASP A 140 7.65 -15.63 8.77
N PHE A 141 6.45 -15.47 8.21
CA PHE A 141 6.00 -14.23 7.60
C PHE A 141 4.90 -13.56 8.42
N TYR A 142 4.86 -12.23 8.32
CA TYR A 142 3.79 -11.40 8.84
C TYR A 142 3.08 -10.66 7.71
N GLN A 143 1.75 -10.70 7.70
CA GLN A 143 0.97 -9.80 6.85
C GLN A 143 0.98 -8.43 7.52
N ILE A 144 1.43 -7.43 6.78
CA ILE A 144 1.59 -6.07 7.30
C ILE A 144 0.85 -5.06 6.41
N GLN A 145 0.64 -3.87 6.97
CA GLN A 145 0.16 -2.72 6.24
C GLN A 145 1.15 -1.58 6.38
N THR A 146 1.55 -1.00 5.25
CA THR A 146 2.46 0.15 5.14
C THR A 146 1.72 1.49 5.33
N PRO A 147 2.41 2.64 5.48
CA PRO A 147 1.78 3.95 5.66
C PRO A 147 0.85 4.37 4.51
N ASP A 148 1.10 3.92 3.29
CA ASP A 148 0.23 4.07 2.12
C ASP A 148 -0.90 3.02 2.06
N LYS A 149 -1.13 2.33 3.19
CA LYS A 149 -2.14 1.29 3.41
C LYS A 149 -1.94 0.00 2.61
N TYR A 150 -0.84 -0.18 1.89
CA TYR A 150 -0.60 -1.39 1.11
C TYR A 150 -0.43 -2.60 2.04
N ILE A 151 -1.20 -3.67 1.79
CA ILE A 151 -1.24 -4.90 2.60
C ILE A 151 -0.52 -6.02 1.84
N SER A 152 0.52 -6.58 2.45
CA SER A 152 1.24 -7.72 1.90
C SER A 152 2.11 -8.41 2.96
N TRP A 153 3.00 -9.32 2.58
CA TRP A 153 3.74 -10.19 3.49
C TRP A 153 5.22 -9.82 3.59
N VAL A 154 5.73 -9.77 4.81
CA VAL A 154 7.15 -9.53 5.12
C VAL A 154 7.74 -10.68 5.92
N ASP A 155 8.99 -11.03 5.64
CA ASP A 155 9.78 -11.96 6.45
C ASP A 155 10.03 -11.40 7.87
N LYS A 156 9.96 -12.27 8.89
CA LYS A 156 10.21 -11.89 10.30
C LYS A 156 11.57 -11.24 10.52
N GLY A 157 12.57 -11.59 9.70
CA GLY A 157 13.92 -11.05 9.77
C GLY A 157 14.02 -9.58 9.33
N GLY A 158 13.00 -9.05 8.63
CA GLY A 158 12.97 -7.66 8.13
C GLY A 158 12.41 -6.64 9.11
N ILE A 159 11.75 -7.06 10.19
CA ILE A 159 11.01 -6.18 11.09
C ILE A 159 11.33 -6.42 12.56
N VAL A 160 11.13 -5.40 13.39
CA VAL A 160 11.02 -5.53 14.84
C VAL A 160 9.58 -5.28 15.22
N ARG A 161 8.92 -6.29 15.77
CA ARG A 161 7.54 -6.19 16.26
C ARG A 161 7.48 -5.45 17.59
N MET A 162 6.45 -4.64 17.76
CA MET A 162 6.28 -3.77 18.92
C MET A 162 4.85 -3.82 19.48
N THR A 163 4.73 -3.66 20.76
CA THR A 163 3.48 -3.27 21.43
C THR A 163 3.11 -1.83 21.04
N LYS A 164 1.87 -1.42 21.30
CA LYS A 164 1.45 -0.03 21.07
C LYS A 164 2.33 0.98 21.83
N THR A 165 2.69 0.69 23.06
CA THR A 165 3.53 1.57 23.90
C THR A 165 4.93 1.74 23.31
N GLU A 166 5.57 0.64 22.88
CA GLU A 166 6.91 0.70 22.26
C GLU A 166 6.86 1.44 20.92
N PHE A 167 5.81 1.20 20.14
CA PHE A 167 5.59 1.86 18.85
C PHE A 167 5.36 3.36 19.00
N ASP A 168 4.59 3.80 19.99
CA ASP A 168 4.38 5.22 20.29
C ASP A 168 5.68 5.88 20.76
N ALA A 169 6.45 5.19 21.60
CA ALA A 169 7.79 5.66 22.00
C ALA A 169 8.74 5.81 20.80
N TRP A 170 8.70 4.87 19.83
CA TRP A 170 9.42 5.01 18.58
C TRP A 170 8.95 6.22 17.79
N ASN A 171 7.65 6.39 17.57
CA ASN A 171 7.10 7.48 16.75
C ASN A 171 7.41 8.87 17.31
N THR A 172 7.39 9.01 18.63
CA THR A 172 7.66 10.28 19.33
C THR A 172 9.14 10.57 19.58
N SER A 173 10.04 9.58 19.39
CA SER A 173 11.47 9.78 19.57
C SER A 173 12.06 10.70 18.50
N LYS A 174 13.13 11.42 18.86
CA LYS A 174 13.93 12.18 17.87
C LYS A 174 14.56 11.23 16.87
N LYS A 175 14.60 11.63 15.61
CA LYS A 175 15.11 10.80 14.50
C LYS A 175 16.04 11.57 13.58
N VAL A 176 16.82 10.82 12.82
CA VAL A 176 17.61 11.29 11.68
C VAL A 176 17.07 10.63 10.43
N ILE A 177 16.97 11.36 9.34
CA ILE A 177 16.68 10.84 8.01
C ILE A 177 17.96 10.83 7.17
N PHE A 178 18.18 9.75 6.45
CA PHE A 178 19.26 9.64 5.49
C PHE A 178 18.85 10.28 4.15
N THR A 179 19.64 11.23 3.66
CA THR A 179 19.30 12.07 2.49
C THR A 179 20.18 11.84 1.28
N ASP A 180 21.25 11.04 1.44
CA ASP A 180 22.02 10.58 0.30
C ASP A 180 21.45 9.28 -0.28
N ILE A 181 21.96 8.85 -1.43
CA ILE A 181 21.45 7.70 -2.20
C ILE A 181 21.69 6.40 -1.43
N PHE A 182 22.92 6.21 -0.98
CA PHE A 182 23.39 5.00 -0.34
C PHE A 182 24.53 5.30 0.65
N GLY A 183 24.50 4.69 1.82
CA GLY A 183 25.52 4.85 2.84
C GLY A 183 25.52 3.72 3.87
N PHE A 184 26.18 3.98 5.00
CA PHE A 184 26.40 3.00 6.04
C PHE A 184 26.19 3.57 7.43
N ILE A 185 25.72 2.72 8.32
CA ILE A 185 25.73 2.93 9.77
C ILE A 185 26.94 2.17 10.28
N TYR A 186 27.91 2.88 10.80
CA TYR A 186 29.22 2.33 11.23
C TYR A 186 29.18 1.83 12.67
N LYS A 187 30.04 0.85 13.01
CA LYS A 187 30.19 0.36 14.39
C LYS A 187 30.90 1.34 15.30
N GLU A 188 31.78 2.18 14.74
CA GLU A 188 32.53 3.20 15.41
C GLU A 188 32.48 4.51 14.60
N LYS A 189 32.94 5.62 15.17
CA LYS A 189 33.07 6.93 14.49
C LYS A 189 34.22 6.94 13.46
N SER A 190 34.28 5.88 12.67
CA SER A 190 35.28 5.62 11.64
C SER A 190 34.68 4.78 10.53
N VAL A 191 35.06 5.04 9.30
CA VAL A 191 34.61 4.26 8.12
C VAL A 191 35.38 2.94 7.97
N GLU A 192 36.49 2.76 8.72
CA GLU A 192 37.37 1.61 8.59
C GLU A 192 37.01 0.44 9.51
N ASN A 193 36.28 0.69 10.61
CA ASN A 193 36.09 -0.26 11.72
C ASN A 193 34.78 -1.08 11.59
N GLY A 194 34.30 -1.25 10.37
CA GLY A 194 33.14 -2.09 10.06
C GLY A 194 31.78 -1.38 10.19
N ILE A 195 30.78 -2.04 9.67
CA ILE A 195 29.41 -1.51 9.58
C ILE A 195 28.46 -2.31 10.48
N VAL A 196 27.41 -1.63 10.96
CA VAL A 196 26.23 -2.24 11.60
C VAL A 196 25.22 -2.63 10.52
N SER A 197 24.93 -1.70 9.60
CA SER A 197 24.01 -1.89 8.47
C SER A 197 24.37 -0.93 7.35
N ASP A 198 23.94 -1.21 6.15
CA ASP A 198 23.78 -0.18 5.13
C ASP A 198 22.51 0.64 5.41
N ILE A 199 22.38 1.78 4.72
CA ILE A 199 21.20 2.65 4.74
C ILE A 199 20.97 3.23 3.35
N SER A 200 19.70 3.45 3.00
CA SER A 200 19.27 3.95 1.70
C SER A 200 18.49 5.25 1.86
N LEU A 201 18.43 6.04 0.80
CA LEU A 201 17.68 7.29 0.71
C LEU A 201 16.28 7.17 1.35
N GLY A 202 15.95 8.09 2.25
CA GLY A 202 14.67 8.11 2.97
C GLY A 202 14.61 7.19 4.20
N GLY A 203 15.69 6.43 4.51
CA GLY A 203 15.79 5.66 5.75
C GLY A 203 15.78 6.55 6.99
N ILE A 204 15.01 6.17 8.00
CA ILE A 204 14.83 6.94 9.23
C ILE A 204 15.32 6.11 10.42
N ILE A 205 16.07 6.75 11.34
CA ILE A 205 16.67 6.05 12.46
C ILE A 205 16.60 6.91 13.72
N GLN A 206 16.48 6.27 14.89
CA GLN A 206 16.39 6.98 16.17
C GLN A 206 17.70 7.68 16.51
N TYR A 207 17.61 8.97 16.83
CA TYR A 207 18.71 9.81 17.29
C TYR A 207 18.99 9.58 18.79
N ILE A 208 20.27 9.47 19.17
CA ILE A 208 20.72 9.46 20.57
C ILE A 208 21.44 10.77 20.88
N ASN A 209 22.55 11.03 20.22
CA ASN A 209 23.36 12.24 20.34
C ASN A 209 24.20 12.47 19.07
N GLN A 210 25.04 13.50 19.05
CA GLN A 210 25.94 13.81 17.93
C GLN A 210 27.23 14.45 18.40
N ASP A 211 28.25 14.37 17.56
CA ASP A 211 29.43 15.23 17.58
C ASP A 211 29.52 16.05 16.27
N ASP A 212 30.71 16.55 15.94
CA ASP A 212 30.90 17.39 14.73
C ASP A 212 30.64 16.61 13.44
N ASN A 213 30.97 15.33 13.36
CA ASN A 213 30.97 14.53 12.14
C ASN A 213 29.87 13.46 12.08
N PHE A 214 29.45 12.93 13.24
CA PHE A 214 28.55 11.78 13.31
C PHE A 214 27.33 12.02 14.20
N TYR A 215 26.20 11.49 13.78
CA TYR A 215 25.08 11.17 14.65
C TYR A 215 25.33 9.81 15.30
N THR A 216 25.16 9.70 16.62
CA THR A 216 24.97 8.41 17.30
C THR A 216 23.52 8.03 17.17
N VAL A 217 23.24 6.87 16.60
CA VAL A 217 21.90 6.41 16.26
C VAL A 217 21.58 5.05 16.84
N LYS A 218 20.31 4.76 17.05
CA LYS A 218 19.81 3.49 17.58
C LYS A 218 18.88 2.84 16.56
N MET A 219 19.21 1.62 16.19
CA MET A 219 18.43 0.77 15.30
C MET A 219 17.14 0.30 15.98
N PRO A 220 16.12 -0.14 15.22
CA PRO A 220 14.88 -0.69 15.78
C PRO A 220 15.11 -1.90 16.70
N ASP A 221 16.16 -2.68 16.51
CA ASP A 221 16.57 -3.84 17.33
C ASP A 221 17.45 -3.46 18.55
N ASN A 222 17.57 -2.16 18.83
CA ASN A 222 18.37 -1.56 19.89
C ASN A 222 19.90 -1.57 19.68
N SER A 223 20.42 -2.10 18.58
CA SER A 223 21.84 -1.92 18.25
C SER A 223 22.14 -0.43 18.03
N VAL A 224 23.36 -0.03 18.38
CA VAL A 224 23.86 1.36 18.27
C VAL A 224 24.89 1.45 17.16
N GLY A 225 24.87 2.54 16.42
CA GLY A 225 25.84 2.82 15.39
C GLY A 225 26.02 4.32 15.15
N PHE A 226 26.85 4.64 14.17
CA PHE A 226 27.23 6.01 13.85
C PHE A 226 26.95 6.31 12.39
N LEU A 227 26.21 7.42 12.15
CA LEU A 227 25.78 7.86 10.82
C LEU A 227 26.43 9.21 10.53
N LYS A 228 27.02 9.38 9.36
CA LYS A 228 27.66 10.64 8.97
C LYS A 228 26.66 11.79 8.85
N LYS A 229 27.02 12.95 9.36
CA LYS A 229 26.17 14.16 9.34
C LYS A 229 26.02 14.78 7.98
N ASN A 230 27.04 14.66 7.11
CA ASN A 230 26.98 15.20 5.75
C ASN A 230 26.09 14.38 4.79
N GLU A 231 25.67 13.16 5.20
CA GLU A 231 24.79 12.28 4.43
C GLU A 231 23.35 12.25 4.99
N SER A 232 23.09 12.99 6.06
CA SER A 232 21.85 12.88 6.83
C SER A 232 21.51 14.17 7.58
N ILE A 233 20.27 14.31 8.00
CA ILE A 233 19.77 15.48 8.72
C ILE A 233 18.77 15.04 9.82
N SER A 234 18.62 15.84 10.89
CA SER A 234 17.52 15.67 11.83
C SER A 234 16.17 15.57 11.08
N TYR A 235 15.37 14.56 11.37
CA TYR A 235 14.08 14.34 10.72
C TYR A 235 13.13 15.54 10.91
N GLU A 236 13.15 16.14 12.09
CA GLU A 236 12.38 17.34 12.39
C GLU A 236 12.82 18.54 11.52
N ASN A 237 14.12 18.78 11.41
CA ASN A 237 14.64 19.83 10.52
C ASN A 237 14.31 19.55 9.06
N TRP A 238 14.42 18.29 8.63
CA TRP A 238 14.02 17.91 7.28
C TRP A 238 12.54 18.22 7.01
N LEU A 239 11.63 17.83 7.92
CA LEU A 239 10.20 18.15 7.79
C LEU A 239 9.93 19.66 7.76
N GLN A 240 10.70 20.46 8.48
CA GLN A 240 10.57 21.93 8.47
C GLN A 240 11.06 22.53 7.16
N THR A 241 12.15 22.01 6.61
CA THR A 241 12.84 22.57 5.44
C THR A 241 12.37 21.99 4.10
N VAL A 242 11.84 20.74 4.10
CA VAL A 242 11.31 20.14 2.89
C VAL A 242 10.14 20.97 2.38
N THR A 243 10.30 21.52 1.18
CA THR A 243 9.24 22.30 0.52
C THR A 243 8.82 21.55 -0.72
N PRO A 244 7.59 20.98 -0.74
CA PRO A 244 7.04 20.39 -1.95
C PRO A 244 6.89 21.48 -3.01
N SER A 245 7.74 21.45 -4.01
CA SER A 245 7.70 22.38 -5.14
C SER A 245 8.02 21.65 -6.43
N GLU A 246 7.68 22.26 -7.54
CA GLU A 246 7.98 21.77 -8.87
C GLU A 246 9.48 21.52 -9.06
N GLU A 247 10.34 22.43 -8.57
CA GLU A 247 11.80 22.34 -8.66
C GLU A 247 12.34 21.18 -7.81
N ASN A 248 11.84 21.02 -6.60
CA ASN A 248 12.30 19.95 -5.71
C ASN A 248 11.88 18.56 -6.21
N ILE A 249 10.69 18.44 -6.81
CA ILE A 249 10.30 17.20 -7.49
C ILE A 249 11.28 16.86 -8.61
N GLU A 250 11.62 17.84 -9.48
CA GLU A 250 12.58 17.63 -10.56
C GLU A 250 13.97 17.25 -10.04
N VAL A 251 14.47 17.95 -9.01
CA VAL A 251 15.79 17.68 -8.40
C VAL A 251 15.87 16.24 -7.89
N PHE A 252 14.87 15.79 -7.12
CA PHE A 252 14.86 14.42 -6.61
C PHE A 252 14.60 13.38 -7.71
N ALA A 253 13.79 13.70 -8.72
CA ALA A 253 13.58 12.80 -9.85
C ALA A 253 14.88 12.58 -10.63
N LYS A 254 15.60 13.65 -10.98
CA LYS A 254 16.89 13.59 -11.69
C LYS A 254 18.01 12.99 -10.85
N LYS A 255 17.98 13.14 -9.52
CA LYS A 255 18.96 12.48 -8.62
C LYS A 255 18.92 10.94 -8.75
N MET A 256 17.83 10.37 -9.19
CA MET A 256 17.65 8.94 -9.39
C MET A 256 17.79 8.48 -10.85
N GLU A 257 18.16 9.37 -11.76
CA GLU A 257 18.41 9.02 -13.17
C GLU A 257 19.49 7.94 -13.29
N GLY A 258 19.27 6.95 -14.15
CA GLY A 258 20.14 5.78 -14.32
C GLY A 258 19.89 4.62 -13.34
N PHE A 259 19.05 4.79 -12.32
CA PHE A 259 18.78 3.70 -11.37
C PHE A 259 18.07 2.53 -12.04
N PRO A 260 18.43 1.29 -11.68
CA PRO A 260 17.88 0.11 -12.34
C PRO A 260 16.39 -0.07 -12.04
N TYR A 261 15.66 -0.55 -13.04
CA TYR A 261 14.28 -0.99 -12.87
C TYR A 261 14.24 -2.29 -12.05
N LEU A 262 13.38 -2.31 -11.05
CA LEU A 262 13.07 -3.51 -10.28
C LEU A 262 11.55 -3.58 -10.09
N TRP A 263 10.91 -4.61 -10.66
CA TRP A 263 9.49 -4.85 -10.45
C TRP A 263 9.17 -4.98 -8.94
N GLY A 264 8.21 -4.19 -8.46
CA GLY A 264 7.86 -4.13 -7.03
C GLY A 264 8.82 -3.28 -6.17
N GLY A 265 9.91 -2.77 -6.74
CA GLY A 265 10.90 -1.95 -6.02
C GLY A 265 10.38 -0.54 -5.70
N THR A 266 10.75 -0.04 -4.51
CA THR A 266 10.45 1.33 -4.03
C THR A 266 11.62 1.87 -3.22
N SER A 267 12.84 1.71 -3.69
CA SER A 267 14.06 2.16 -3.00
C SER A 267 15.16 2.50 -4.00
N ALA A 268 16.22 3.17 -3.53
CA ALA A 268 17.41 3.43 -4.33
C ALA A 268 18.16 2.17 -4.79
N LYS A 269 17.82 0.97 -4.28
CA LYS A 269 18.36 -0.31 -4.73
C LYS A 269 17.71 -0.86 -6.01
N GLY A 270 16.66 -0.22 -6.46
CA GLY A 270 15.87 -0.53 -7.65
C GLY A 270 14.40 -0.16 -7.43
N MET A 271 13.75 0.33 -8.48
CA MET A 271 12.39 0.81 -8.41
C MET A 271 11.63 0.53 -9.70
N ASP A 272 10.33 0.25 -9.59
CA ASP A 272 9.44 0.28 -10.74
C ASP A 272 8.91 1.69 -11.00
N CYS A 273 8.05 1.86 -12.00
CA CYS A 273 7.54 3.17 -12.40
C CYS A 273 6.81 3.91 -11.26
N SER A 274 5.93 3.24 -10.55
CA SER A 274 5.17 3.83 -9.42
C SER A 274 5.99 3.89 -8.13
N GLY A 275 6.97 3.00 -7.95
CA GLY A 275 7.95 3.08 -6.87
C GLY A 275 8.89 4.27 -7.03
N PHE A 276 9.27 4.61 -8.26
CA PHE A 276 10.03 5.82 -8.58
C PHE A 276 9.25 7.08 -8.19
N THR A 277 8.01 7.24 -8.68
CA THR A 277 7.19 8.39 -8.31
C THR A 277 6.98 8.48 -6.80
N LYS A 278 6.76 7.33 -6.15
CA LYS A 278 6.62 7.24 -4.69
C LYS A 278 7.86 7.73 -3.95
N MET A 279 9.08 7.37 -4.40
CA MET A 279 10.33 7.83 -3.78
C MET A 279 10.55 9.33 -3.98
N VAL A 280 10.27 9.86 -5.17
CA VAL A 280 10.36 11.30 -5.43
C VAL A 280 9.43 12.08 -4.50
N TYR A 281 8.17 11.66 -4.38
CA TYR A 281 7.20 12.30 -3.51
C TYR A 281 7.54 12.13 -2.02
N LEU A 282 8.07 10.95 -1.60
CA LEU A 282 8.53 10.73 -0.23
C LEU A 282 9.60 11.75 0.18
N MET A 283 10.59 11.98 -0.68
CA MET A 283 11.66 12.95 -0.43
C MET A 283 11.19 14.41 -0.50
N ASN A 284 9.95 14.64 -0.95
CA ASN A 284 9.24 15.91 -0.90
C ASN A 284 8.19 15.96 0.23
N GLY A 285 8.21 15.02 1.16
CA GLY A 285 7.36 15.02 2.36
C GLY A 285 5.99 14.38 2.18
N PHE A 286 5.74 13.63 1.10
CA PHE A 286 4.47 12.97 0.85
C PHE A 286 4.58 11.45 0.77
N VAL A 287 3.64 10.73 1.37
CA VAL A 287 3.41 9.31 1.08
C VAL A 287 2.23 9.21 0.13
N ILE A 288 2.47 8.63 -1.05
CA ILE A 288 1.47 8.46 -2.11
C ILE A 288 1.15 6.96 -2.31
N PRO A 289 0.03 6.61 -2.97
CA PRO A 289 -0.33 5.22 -3.22
C PRO A 289 0.77 4.42 -3.93
N ARG A 290 0.80 3.08 -3.69
CA ARG A 290 1.88 2.22 -4.19
C ARG A 290 1.86 2.03 -5.69
N ASP A 291 0.72 1.67 -6.25
CA ASP A 291 0.66 1.23 -7.65
C ASP A 291 0.16 2.35 -8.56
N ALA A 292 0.65 2.40 -9.80
CA ALA A 292 0.20 3.37 -10.80
C ALA A 292 -1.33 3.37 -10.97
N SER A 293 -1.97 2.19 -10.88
CA SER A 293 -3.42 2.03 -10.94
C SER A 293 -4.17 2.59 -9.71
N GLN A 294 -3.47 2.82 -8.61
CA GLN A 294 -3.98 3.52 -7.43
C GLN A 294 -3.67 5.02 -7.53
N GLN A 295 -2.45 5.37 -7.96
CA GLN A 295 -2.00 6.76 -8.11
C GLN A 295 -2.91 7.56 -9.05
N ILE A 296 -3.42 6.98 -10.13
CA ILE A 296 -4.35 7.68 -11.04
C ILE A 296 -5.66 8.10 -10.36
N ASN A 297 -6.03 7.50 -9.24
CA ASN A 297 -7.26 7.79 -8.50
C ASN A 297 -7.08 8.88 -7.43
N ALA A 298 -5.83 9.32 -7.17
CA ALA A 298 -5.52 10.37 -6.23
C ALA A 298 -5.25 11.71 -6.93
N GLY A 299 -5.35 12.81 -6.18
CA GLY A 299 -5.08 14.14 -6.67
C GLY A 299 -6.10 14.68 -7.69
N LYS A 300 -5.80 15.82 -8.26
CA LYS A 300 -6.64 16.54 -9.21
C LYS A 300 -6.35 16.08 -10.64
N THR A 301 -7.40 15.78 -11.42
CA THR A 301 -7.26 15.56 -12.87
C THR A 301 -6.82 16.84 -13.57
N VAL A 302 -5.82 16.72 -14.41
CA VAL A 302 -5.29 17.82 -15.25
C VAL A 302 -5.10 17.30 -16.68
N ASP A 303 -5.00 18.23 -17.65
CA ASP A 303 -4.81 17.90 -19.07
C ASP A 303 -5.90 16.95 -19.62
N GLU A 304 -7.17 17.28 -19.40
CA GLU A 304 -8.31 16.45 -19.86
C GLU A 304 -8.34 16.28 -21.39
N ASN A 305 -7.77 17.23 -22.13
CA ASN A 305 -7.75 17.24 -23.59
C ASN A 305 -6.54 16.46 -24.19
N GLY A 306 -5.58 16.06 -23.38
CA GLY A 306 -4.37 15.35 -23.82
C GLY A 306 -3.43 16.19 -24.68
N THR A 307 -3.43 17.51 -24.49
CA THR A 307 -2.59 18.47 -25.23
C THR A 307 -1.27 18.78 -24.52
N PHE A 308 -1.15 18.39 -23.24
CA PHE A 308 -0.05 18.68 -22.31
C PHE A 308 0.11 20.17 -21.96
N SER A 309 -0.76 21.05 -22.44
CA SER A 309 -0.69 22.50 -22.21
C SER A 309 -0.99 22.89 -20.76
N ASP A 310 -1.80 22.11 -20.05
CA ASP A 310 -2.24 22.40 -18.69
C ASP A 310 -1.36 21.74 -17.63
N LEU A 311 -0.33 20.99 -18.07
CA LEU A 311 0.58 20.29 -17.18
C LEU A 311 1.59 21.26 -16.55
N GLN A 312 1.86 21.01 -15.27
CA GLN A 312 2.91 21.63 -14.50
C GLN A 312 3.98 20.61 -14.13
N LYS A 313 5.19 21.06 -13.92
CA LYS A 313 6.29 20.22 -13.46
C LYS A 313 5.87 19.47 -12.18
N GLY A 314 6.13 18.17 -12.15
CA GLY A 314 5.72 17.31 -11.06
C GLY A 314 4.40 16.60 -11.29
N ASP A 315 3.56 16.98 -12.25
CA ASP A 315 2.35 16.24 -12.58
C ASP A 315 2.67 14.79 -12.98
N LEU A 316 1.82 13.85 -12.56
CA LEU A 316 1.98 12.44 -12.91
C LEU A 316 1.24 12.12 -14.21
N LEU A 317 1.95 11.53 -15.17
CA LEU A 317 1.41 11.03 -16.43
C LEU A 317 1.14 9.54 -16.31
N PHE A 318 -0.05 9.10 -16.70
CA PHE A 318 -0.45 7.70 -16.64
C PHE A 318 -0.62 7.10 -18.03
N PHE A 319 -0.20 5.83 -18.15
CA PHE A 319 -0.18 5.12 -19.42
C PHE A 319 -0.75 3.71 -19.27
N GLY A 320 -1.35 3.18 -20.35
CA GLY A 320 -1.91 1.85 -20.32
C GLY A 320 -2.91 1.59 -21.44
N LYS A 321 -3.92 0.79 -21.15
CA LYS A 321 -5.00 0.50 -22.10
C LYS A 321 -6.21 1.36 -21.80
N LYS A 322 -6.74 2.07 -22.79
CA LYS A 322 -7.99 2.83 -22.68
C LYS A 322 -9.17 1.87 -22.48
N ALA A 323 -10.22 2.36 -21.80
CA ALA A 323 -11.48 1.64 -21.72
C ALA A 323 -12.08 1.42 -23.12
N THR A 324 -12.73 0.28 -23.31
CA THR A 324 -13.53 -0.04 -24.48
C THR A 324 -14.93 -0.45 -24.02
N GLU A 325 -15.86 -0.66 -24.94
CA GLU A 325 -17.21 -1.18 -24.59
C GLU A 325 -17.15 -2.46 -23.74
N ASN A 326 -16.13 -3.30 -23.96
CA ASN A 326 -15.99 -4.62 -23.32
C ASN A 326 -14.90 -4.70 -22.25
N SER A 327 -14.15 -3.62 -21.97
CA SER A 327 -13.06 -3.62 -21.01
C SER A 327 -12.90 -2.30 -20.28
N LYS A 328 -12.63 -2.38 -18.97
CA LYS A 328 -12.26 -1.20 -18.17
C LYS A 328 -10.86 -0.71 -18.55
N GLN A 329 -10.61 0.59 -18.31
CA GLN A 329 -9.27 1.16 -18.38
C GLN A 329 -8.30 0.37 -17.50
N LYS A 330 -7.08 0.12 -18.01
CA LYS A 330 -6.02 -0.55 -17.27
C LYS A 330 -4.76 0.32 -17.30
N VAL A 331 -4.42 0.92 -16.16
CA VAL A 331 -3.18 1.66 -15.96
C VAL A 331 -2.04 0.66 -15.74
N THR A 332 -0.94 0.82 -16.45
CA THR A 332 0.22 -0.08 -16.38
C THR A 332 1.55 0.64 -16.19
N HIS A 333 1.57 1.97 -16.29
CA HIS A 333 2.78 2.77 -16.17
C HIS A 333 2.48 4.19 -15.72
N VAL A 334 3.49 4.85 -15.13
CA VAL A 334 3.44 6.23 -14.67
C VAL A 334 4.82 6.89 -14.80
N GLY A 335 4.84 8.19 -15.07
CA GLY A 335 6.03 9.03 -15.07
C GLY A 335 5.72 10.39 -14.47
N ILE A 336 6.75 11.22 -14.30
CA ILE A 336 6.67 12.60 -13.76
C ILE A 336 6.98 13.58 -14.88
N TRP A 337 6.10 14.54 -15.10
CA TRP A 337 6.26 15.62 -16.06
C TRP A 337 7.35 16.60 -15.61
N LEU A 338 8.26 16.99 -16.52
CA LEU A 338 9.35 17.91 -16.24
C LEU A 338 9.07 19.36 -16.67
N GLY A 339 7.96 19.60 -17.37
CA GLY A 339 7.45 20.96 -17.64
C GLY A 339 8.34 21.83 -18.51
N ASN A 340 8.95 21.29 -19.54
CA ASN A 340 9.80 22.05 -20.47
C ASN A 340 9.26 22.03 -21.91
N ASP A 341 9.84 22.89 -22.77
CA ASP A 341 9.43 23.04 -24.17
C ASP A 341 9.59 21.77 -25.03
N LYS A 342 10.36 20.79 -24.54
CA LYS A 342 10.56 19.49 -25.19
C LYS A 342 9.52 18.44 -24.79
N GLN A 343 8.53 18.80 -24.00
CA GLN A 343 7.51 17.89 -23.45
C GLN A 343 8.14 16.66 -22.77
N GLU A 344 9.16 16.87 -21.97
CA GLU A 344 9.89 15.81 -21.28
C GLU A 344 9.17 15.32 -20.04
N PHE A 345 9.30 14.01 -19.79
CA PHE A 345 8.91 13.36 -18.55
C PHE A 345 9.98 12.35 -18.14
N ILE A 346 10.11 12.09 -16.84
CA ILE A 346 11.05 11.12 -16.28
C ILE A 346 10.30 9.93 -15.71
N HIS A 347 10.75 8.72 -15.99
CA HIS A 347 10.09 7.49 -15.56
C HIS A 347 11.07 6.34 -15.42
N ALA A 348 10.66 5.27 -14.71
CA ALA A 348 11.43 4.03 -14.61
C ALA A 348 10.88 2.97 -15.59
N SER A 349 11.68 2.64 -16.60
CA SER A 349 11.42 1.61 -17.61
C SER A 349 12.75 1.05 -18.13
N GLY A 350 13.15 -0.14 -17.66
CA GLY A 350 14.52 -0.66 -17.79
C GLY A 350 15.48 -0.01 -16.78
N ASN A 351 15.54 1.30 -16.78
CA ASN A 351 16.15 2.17 -15.76
C ASN A 351 15.32 3.46 -15.63
N VAL A 352 15.69 4.33 -14.70
CA VAL A 352 15.14 5.69 -14.62
C VAL A 352 15.80 6.54 -15.72
N HIS A 353 14.99 7.12 -16.60
CA HIS A 353 15.46 7.98 -17.69
C HIS A 353 14.40 8.99 -18.12
N ILE A 354 14.86 9.99 -18.89
CA ILE A 354 14.02 11.02 -19.47
C ILE A 354 13.58 10.58 -20.88
N SER A 355 12.28 10.72 -21.15
CA SER A 355 11.64 10.57 -22.45
C SER A 355 10.85 11.82 -22.81
N SER A 356 10.41 11.92 -24.07
CA SER A 356 9.61 13.04 -24.55
C SER A 356 8.28 12.60 -25.13
N MET A 357 7.25 13.43 -24.98
CA MET A 357 5.95 13.32 -25.65
C MET A 357 5.91 14.05 -27.01
N ASP A 358 6.97 14.78 -27.36
CA ASP A 358 7.11 15.51 -28.62
C ASP A 358 7.85 14.64 -29.65
N SER A 359 7.18 14.33 -30.75
CA SER A 359 7.69 13.48 -31.86
C SER A 359 8.89 14.08 -32.60
N THR A 360 9.22 15.34 -32.38
CA THR A 360 10.39 15.98 -32.96
C THR A 360 11.68 15.75 -32.16
N GLN A 361 11.56 15.25 -30.93
CA GLN A 361 12.70 15.00 -30.05
C GLN A 361 13.35 13.63 -30.31
N PRO A 362 14.69 13.51 -30.19
CA PRO A 362 15.40 12.25 -30.45
C PRO A 362 15.07 11.13 -29.44
N HIS A 363 14.56 11.51 -28.25
CA HIS A 363 14.14 10.58 -27.18
C HIS A 363 12.59 10.51 -27.05
N PHE A 364 11.89 10.69 -28.18
CA PHE A 364 10.44 10.56 -28.25
C PHE A 364 9.99 9.15 -27.87
N ASP A 365 9.03 9.06 -26.95
CA ASP A 365 8.44 7.79 -26.51
C ASP A 365 7.07 7.57 -27.19
N GLU A 366 7.11 7.06 -28.41
CA GLU A 366 5.93 6.77 -29.19
C GLU A 366 5.00 5.79 -28.48
N LEU A 367 5.55 4.78 -27.79
CA LEU A 367 4.76 3.79 -27.06
C LEU A 367 3.91 4.47 -25.96
N ASN A 368 4.54 5.31 -25.14
CA ASN A 368 3.83 5.99 -24.07
C ASN A 368 2.90 7.08 -24.62
N LYS A 369 3.27 7.81 -25.66
CA LYS A 369 2.38 8.76 -26.35
C LYS A 369 1.07 8.10 -26.77
N ASN A 370 1.14 6.95 -27.44
CA ASN A 370 -0.03 6.24 -27.98
C ASN A 370 -0.94 5.64 -26.89
N ARG A 371 -0.40 5.34 -25.72
CA ARG A 371 -1.12 4.74 -24.59
C ARG A 371 -1.38 5.69 -23.41
N TYR A 372 -1.25 6.99 -23.64
CA TYR A 372 -1.54 8.01 -22.63
C TYR A 372 -3.02 7.97 -22.20
N LEU A 373 -3.25 8.01 -20.87
CA LEU A 373 -4.56 7.87 -20.24
C LEU A 373 -5.02 9.13 -19.50
N GLY A 374 -4.15 10.10 -19.31
CA GLY A 374 -4.40 11.33 -18.56
C GLY A 374 -3.36 11.58 -17.48
N SER A 375 -3.49 12.69 -16.78
CA SER A 375 -2.55 13.17 -15.78
C SER A 375 -3.22 13.58 -14.49
N LYS A 376 -2.43 13.57 -13.41
CA LYS A 376 -2.84 14.00 -12.07
C LYS A 376 -1.83 14.95 -11.46
N ARG A 377 -2.34 16.00 -10.82
CA ARG A 377 -1.57 16.92 -9.98
C ARG A 377 -1.74 16.56 -8.52
N TYR A 378 -0.63 16.46 -7.80
CA TYR A 378 -0.61 16.21 -6.36
C TYR A 378 -0.13 17.43 -5.58
N LEU A 379 0.79 18.23 -6.16
CA LEU A 379 1.29 19.43 -5.51
C LEU A 379 0.17 20.45 -5.30
N GLY A 380 0.02 20.90 -4.06
CA GLY A 380 -1.01 21.87 -3.67
C GLY A 380 -2.42 21.30 -3.49
N GLU A 381 -2.63 20.02 -3.79
CA GLU A 381 -3.95 19.38 -3.69
C GLU A 381 -4.13 18.67 -2.33
N LYS A 382 -5.38 18.66 -1.84
CA LYS A 382 -5.78 17.91 -0.65
C LYS A 382 -6.51 16.64 -1.06
N ASP A 383 -5.92 15.50 -0.77
CA ASP A 383 -6.51 14.19 -1.06
C ASP A 383 -6.22 13.23 0.12
N ALA A 384 -7.23 12.44 0.50
CA ALA A 384 -7.11 11.49 1.60
C ALA A 384 -6.11 10.35 1.34
N GLN A 385 -5.78 10.10 0.07
CA GLN A 385 -4.81 9.09 -0.36
C GLN A 385 -3.37 9.65 -0.40
N ILE A 386 -3.18 10.97 -0.30
CA ILE A 386 -1.89 11.65 -0.25
C ILE A 386 -1.63 12.07 1.19
N VAL A 387 -0.67 11.41 1.83
CA VAL A 387 -0.34 11.67 3.25
C VAL A 387 0.78 12.71 3.31
N ASP A 388 0.49 13.88 3.86
CA ASP A 388 1.50 14.89 4.17
C ASP A 388 2.19 14.56 5.49
N LEU A 389 3.50 14.28 5.44
CA LEU A 389 4.32 13.92 6.59
C LEU A 389 4.48 15.07 7.60
N LYS A 390 4.29 16.33 7.20
CA LYS A 390 4.30 17.48 8.13
C LYS A 390 3.10 17.47 9.08
N THR A 391 1.98 16.93 8.63
CA THR A 391 0.71 16.92 9.40
C THR A 391 0.40 15.56 10.00
N THR A 392 1.21 14.53 9.67
CA THR A 392 0.93 13.14 10.07
C THR A 392 2.12 12.58 10.82
N ILE A 393 1.93 12.26 12.10
CA ILE A 393 2.93 11.59 12.94
C ILE A 393 2.63 10.09 12.92
N GLY A 394 3.58 9.28 12.43
CA GLY A 394 3.45 7.83 12.39
C GLY A 394 2.42 7.30 11.39
N LEU A 395 1.87 6.10 11.68
CA LEU A 395 0.73 5.56 10.93
C LEU A 395 -0.55 6.28 11.37
N LYS A 396 -1.34 6.79 10.42
CA LYS A 396 -2.74 7.14 10.71
C LYS A 396 -3.50 5.87 11.09
N GLU A 397 -4.17 5.88 12.23
CA GLU A 397 -5.14 4.85 12.63
C GLU A 397 -6.40 4.89 11.76
#